data_334f9c1c1c2f983dca13d145da99f654
#
_entry.id   334f9c1c1c2f983dca13d145da99f654
#
_cell.length_a   1.000
_cell.length_b   1.000
_cell.length_c   1.000
_cell.angle_alpha   90.00
_cell.angle_beta   90.00
_cell.angle_gamma   90.00
#
_symmetry.space_group_name_H-M   'P 1'
#
loop_
_entity.id
_entity.type
_entity.pdbx_description
1 polymer ?
#
loop_
_entity_poly.entity_id
_entity_poly.type
_entity_poly.pdbx_seq_one_letter_code
_entity_poly.pdbx_strand_id
1 'polypeptide(L)'
;MALIKCKECGAQVSNKAKACPSCGAKVPKSVGVIGWLFVIFIVLPIAWQFGTGIGSSGDAAQSRQSSPQSAATSPTKSPWERHEYKDPMSDEVTTMLTLQSKTSTLFDFPYRVAGGSFLSLTFRKKGKDLDAFLKITKGQMQCGYRDCGFVLRVGEGKAQKWTGVRSSTNDSDLMFVRDAKQLESIVKSGKPFRIAIEFFQAGERVFEFDPTGYPGL
;
A
#
# COMPACT_ATOMS: atom_id res chain seq x y z
N MET A 1 22.20 -22.61 31.16
CA MET A 1 21.20 -21.85 30.41
C MET A 1 21.88 -20.58 29.93
N ALA A 2 21.89 -20.29 28.62
CA ALA A 2 22.53 -19.09 28.13
C ALA A 2 21.55 -17.91 28.21
N LEU A 3 21.99 -16.80 28.81
CA LEU A 3 21.30 -15.53 28.84
C LEU A 3 21.79 -14.67 27.67
N ILE A 4 20.86 -14.04 26.96
CA ILE A 4 21.14 -13.11 25.86
C ILE A 4 20.57 -11.75 26.19
N LYS A 5 21.13 -10.68 25.66
CA LYS A 5 20.56 -9.33 25.80
C LYS A 5 19.41 -9.13 24.81
N CYS A 6 18.29 -8.66 25.32
CA CYS A 6 17.14 -8.26 24.48
C CYS A 6 17.57 -7.09 23.58
N LYS A 7 17.30 -7.16 22.28
CA LYS A 7 17.66 -6.11 21.32
C LYS A 7 16.85 -4.83 21.49
N GLU A 8 15.66 -4.92 22.09
CA GLU A 8 14.75 -3.79 22.25
C GLU A 8 14.97 -3.02 23.56
N CYS A 9 15.14 -3.74 24.69
CA CYS A 9 15.25 -3.08 25.99
C CYS A 9 16.58 -3.33 26.72
N GLY A 10 17.50 -4.12 26.15
CA GLY A 10 18.80 -4.43 26.76
C GLY A 10 18.75 -5.38 27.97
N ALA A 11 17.59 -5.78 28.46
CA ALA A 11 17.45 -6.69 29.59
C ALA A 11 17.95 -8.10 29.28
N GLN A 12 18.51 -8.80 30.28
CA GLN A 12 18.93 -10.19 30.13
C GLN A 12 17.71 -11.12 30.06
N VAL A 13 17.63 -11.94 29.04
CA VAL A 13 16.54 -12.88 28.78
C VAL A 13 17.08 -14.24 28.37
N SER A 14 16.41 -15.31 28.81
CA SER A 14 16.78 -16.68 28.41
C SER A 14 16.62 -16.83 26.88
N ASN A 15 17.61 -17.47 26.23
CA ASN A 15 17.54 -17.80 24.80
C ASN A 15 16.39 -18.76 24.43
N LYS A 16 15.75 -19.41 25.41
CA LYS A 16 14.59 -20.29 25.25
C LYS A 16 13.26 -19.58 25.51
N ALA A 17 13.28 -18.31 25.97
CA ALA A 17 12.06 -17.55 26.23
C ALA A 17 11.36 -17.18 24.91
N LYS A 18 10.04 -17.30 24.87
CA LYS A 18 9.22 -16.92 23.70
C LYS A 18 9.14 -15.40 23.52
N ALA A 19 9.20 -14.66 24.64
CA ALA A 19 9.16 -13.21 24.67
C ALA A 19 9.98 -12.69 25.86
N CYS A 20 10.46 -11.45 25.75
CA CYS A 20 11.18 -10.75 26.81
C CYS A 20 10.20 -10.39 27.95
N PRO A 21 10.46 -10.76 29.22
CA PRO A 21 9.56 -10.44 30.34
C PRO A 21 9.51 -8.95 30.66
N SER A 22 10.51 -8.17 30.25
CA SER A 22 10.60 -6.72 30.53
C SER A 22 9.91 -5.85 29.51
N CYS A 23 9.83 -6.26 28.22
CA CYS A 23 9.27 -5.42 27.15
C CYS A 23 8.32 -6.18 26.19
N GLY A 24 8.10 -7.47 26.38
CA GLY A 24 7.22 -8.27 25.53
C GLY A 24 7.78 -8.60 24.13
N ALA A 25 8.96 -8.12 23.74
CA ALA A 25 9.55 -8.34 22.44
C ALA A 25 9.86 -9.83 22.20
N LYS A 26 9.64 -10.32 20.98
CA LYS A 26 9.96 -11.71 20.60
C LYS A 26 11.46 -11.96 20.63
N VAL A 27 11.89 -13.00 21.33
CA VAL A 27 13.31 -13.40 21.37
C VAL A 27 13.63 -14.17 20.08
N PRO A 28 14.65 -13.74 19.30
CA PRO A 28 15.04 -14.46 18.09
C PRO A 28 15.61 -15.83 18.44
N LYS A 29 15.07 -16.88 17.85
CA LYS A 29 15.62 -18.23 18.02
C LYS A 29 16.94 -18.33 17.28
N SER A 30 17.99 -18.80 17.93
CA SER A 30 19.26 -19.12 17.26
C SER A 30 19.02 -20.25 16.24
N VAL A 31 19.51 -20.08 15.03
CA VAL A 31 19.50 -21.13 14.03
C VAL A 31 20.42 -22.25 14.53
N GLY A 32 19.85 -23.41 14.78
CA GLY A 32 20.63 -24.57 15.27
C GLY A 32 21.66 -25.02 14.24
N VAL A 33 22.66 -25.77 14.71
CA VAL A 33 23.74 -26.33 13.87
C VAL A 33 23.25 -27.07 12.64
N ILE A 34 22.06 -27.70 12.73
CA ILE A 34 21.37 -28.39 11.63
C ILE A 34 20.96 -27.39 10.52
N GLY A 35 20.50 -26.19 10.85
CA GLY A 35 20.18 -25.15 9.86
C GLY A 35 21.44 -24.62 9.15
N TRP A 36 22.56 -24.58 9.85
CA TRP A 36 23.82 -24.15 9.29
C TRP A 36 24.43 -25.21 8.32
N LEU A 37 24.28 -26.49 8.66
CA LEU A 37 24.63 -27.59 7.76
C LEU A 37 23.78 -27.62 6.49
N PHE A 38 22.50 -27.28 6.58
CA PHE A 38 21.62 -27.18 5.41
C PHE A 38 22.10 -26.10 4.41
N VAL A 39 22.55 -24.95 4.91
CA VAL A 39 23.10 -23.86 4.07
C VAL A 39 24.38 -24.30 3.38
N ILE A 40 25.30 -24.97 4.10
CA ILE A 40 26.58 -25.41 3.54
C ILE A 40 26.43 -26.53 2.51
N PHE A 41 25.59 -27.52 2.77
CA PHE A 41 25.50 -28.71 1.93
C PHE A 41 24.48 -28.62 0.78
N ILE A 42 23.50 -27.73 0.87
CA ILE A 42 22.44 -27.61 -0.15
C ILE A 42 22.55 -26.30 -0.93
N VAL A 43 22.76 -25.16 -0.26
CA VAL A 43 22.73 -23.85 -0.93
C VAL A 43 24.05 -23.54 -1.66
N LEU A 44 25.23 -23.88 -1.06
CA LEU A 44 26.53 -23.64 -1.67
C LEU A 44 26.78 -24.41 -2.97
N PRO A 45 26.49 -25.73 -3.09
CA PRO A 45 26.74 -26.45 -4.34
C PRO A 45 25.78 -26.00 -5.48
N ILE A 46 24.57 -25.50 -5.18
CA ILE A 46 23.64 -24.95 -6.19
C ILE A 46 24.19 -23.63 -6.75
N ALA A 47 24.81 -22.79 -5.92
CA ALA A 47 25.43 -21.54 -6.36
C ALA A 47 26.64 -21.76 -7.27
N TRP A 48 27.37 -22.89 -7.10
CA TRP A 48 28.52 -23.26 -7.95
C TRP A 48 28.13 -23.73 -9.35
N GLN A 49 26.90 -24.24 -9.56
CA GLN A 49 26.45 -24.67 -10.89
C GLN A 49 26.00 -23.52 -11.80
N PHE A 50 25.82 -22.33 -11.26
CA PHE A 50 25.44 -21.13 -12.04
C PHE A 50 26.60 -20.12 -12.23
N GLY A 51 27.82 -20.44 -11.83
CA GLY A 51 28.94 -19.51 -11.74
C GLY A 51 30.13 -19.77 -12.64
N THR A 52 30.03 -20.50 -13.77
CA THR A 52 31.15 -20.64 -14.73
C THR A 52 30.73 -20.23 -16.12
N GLY A 53 30.90 -18.96 -16.43
CA GLY A 53 30.73 -18.40 -17.77
C GLY A 53 31.39 -17.04 -17.88
N ILE A 54 32.70 -16.95 -17.57
CA ILE A 54 33.54 -15.83 -17.98
C ILE A 54 34.48 -16.34 -19.07
N GLY A 55 34.16 -16.01 -20.28
CA GLY A 55 34.98 -16.17 -21.45
C GLY A 55 35.27 -14.83 -22.09
N SER A 56 36.53 -14.48 -22.08
CA SER A 56 37.15 -13.25 -22.50
C SER A 56 37.31 -13.13 -24.02
N SER A 57 37.38 -11.90 -24.50
CA SER A 57 38.12 -11.39 -25.67
C SER A 57 37.38 -11.29 -27.00
N GLY A 58 37.48 -10.11 -27.61
CA GLY A 58 37.55 -9.92 -29.04
C GLY A 58 36.96 -8.59 -29.53
N ASP A 59 37.84 -7.62 -29.70
CA ASP A 59 37.61 -6.38 -30.45
C ASP A 59 37.06 -6.65 -31.86
N ALA A 60 36.12 -5.82 -32.31
CA ALA A 60 36.14 -5.20 -33.64
C ALA A 60 35.02 -4.17 -33.79
N ALA A 61 35.42 -3.00 -34.14
CA ALA A 61 34.58 -1.90 -34.61
C ALA A 61 33.82 -2.27 -35.89
N GLN A 62 32.59 -1.83 -36.05
CA GLN A 62 32.20 -0.98 -37.21
C GLN A 62 30.68 -0.85 -37.38
N SER A 63 30.39 0.39 -37.64
CA SER A 63 29.34 0.97 -38.50
C SER A 63 27.93 1.14 -37.91
N ARG A 64 27.70 2.45 -37.77
CA ARG A 64 26.41 3.16 -37.71
C ARG A 64 25.43 2.62 -38.75
N GLN A 65 24.25 2.28 -38.31
CA GLN A 65 23.04 2.42 -39.10
C GLN A 65 21.92 2.98 -38.21
N SER A 66 21.70 4.24 -38.35
CA SER A 66 20.57 4.99 -37.84
C SER A 66 19.32 4.53 -38.58
N SER A 67 18.48 3.75 -37.95
CA SER A 67 17.07 3.57 -38.31
C SER A 67 16.22 4.40 -37.37
N PRO A 68 15.24 5.16 -37.85
CA PRO A 68 14.37 5.95 -37.00
C PRO A 68 13.48 4.97 -36.21
N GLN A 69 13.80 4.86 -34.92
CA GLN A 69 12.96 4.12 -34.00
C GLN A 69 11.68 4.94 -33.82
N SER A 70 10.62 4.51 -34.50
CA SER A 70 9.26 4.95 -34.24
C SER A 70 9.06 4.99 -32.72
N ALA A 71 8.79 6.18 -32.23
CA ALA A 71 8.35 6.38 -30.86
C ALA A 71 7.07 5.56 -30.66
N ALA A 72 7.22 4.33 -30.22
CA ALA A 72 6.12 3.57 -29.64
C ALA A 72 5.71 4.32 -28.38
N THR A 73 4.63 5.08 -28.50
CA THR A 73 3.90 5.66 -27.38
C THR A 73 3.57 4.52 -26.45
N SER A 74 4.34 4.35 -25.38
CA SER A 74 3.98 3.43 -24.30
C SER A 74 2.58 3.79 -23.86
N PRO A 75 1.64 2.85 -23.79
CA PRO A 75 0.30 3.14 -23.27
C PRO A 75 0.47 3.70 -21.86
N THR A 76 0.05 4.95 -21.66
CA THR A 76 0.06 5.61 -20.36
C THR A 76 -0.75 4.71 -19.42
N LYS A 77 -0.04 4.00 -18.55
CA LYS A 77 -0.66 3.10 -17.58
C LYS A 77 -1.65 3.93 -16.76
N SER A 78 -2.93 3.59 -16.84
CA SER A 78 -3.97 4.24 -16.05
C SER A 78 -3.55 4.26 -14.58
N PRO A 79 -3.75 5.35 -13.84
CA PRO A 79 -3.47 5.40 -12.40
C PRO A 79 -4.45 4.53 -11.59
N TRP A 80 -5.45 3.96 -12.24
CA TRP A 80 -6.46 3.11 -11.63
C TRP A 80 -6.03 1.64 -11.64
N GLU A 81 -6.08 1.00 -10.48
CA GLU A 81 -5.91 -0.44 -10.33
C GLU A 81 -7.28 -1.10 -10.27
N ARG A 82 -7.49 -2.10 -11.16
CA ARG A 82 -8.71 -2.90 -11.21
C ARG A 82 -8.45 -4.26 -10.60
N HIS A 83 -9.30 -4.64 -9.65
CA HIS A 83 -9.33 -5.97 -9.06
C HIS A 83 -10.73 -6.56 -9.20
N GLU A 84 -10.79 -7.82 -9.57
CA GLU A 84 -12.04 -8.57 -9.63
C GLU A 84 -11.94 -9.81 -8.76
N TYR A 85 -12.96 -10.04 -7.98
CA TYR A 85 -13.09 -11.21 -7.13
C TYR A 85 -14.43 -11.87 -7.41
N LYS A 86 -14.41 -13.16 -7.73
CA LYS A 86 -15.60 -13.98 -7.89
C LYS A 86 -15.79 -14.78 -6.60
N ASP A 87 -16.95 -14.61 -5.97
CA ASP A 87 -17.30 -15.36 -4.77
C ASP A 87 -17.53 -16.84 -5.15
N PRO A 88 -16.77 -17.77 -4.54
CA PRO A 88 -16.85 -19.19 -4.91
C PRO A 88 -18.17 -19.86 -4.47
N MET A 89 -18.96 -19.22 -3.59
CA MET A 89 -20.22 -19.76 -3.08
C MET A 89 -21.44 -19.23 -3.84
N SER A 90 -21.39 -17.98 -4.30
CA SER A 90 -22.52 -17.32 -4.97
C SER A 90 -22.28 -17.01 -6.43
N ASP A 91 -21.08 -17.29 -6.96
CA ASP A 91 -20.62 -16.89 -8.30
C ASP A 91 -20.70 -15.38 -8.58
N GLU A 92 -21.02 -14.58 -7.57
CA GLU A 92 -21.16 -13.14 -7.69
C GLU A 92 -19.78 -12.46 -7.87
N VAL A 93 -19.70 -11.60 -8.89
CA VAL A 93 -18.45 -10.86 -9.16
C VAL A 93 -18.47 -9.53 -8.44
N THR A 94 -17.42 -9.28 -7.65
CA THR A 94 -17.13 -8.00 -7.04
C THR A 94 -16.00 -7.34 -7.80
N THR A 95 -16.23 -6.16 -8.36
CA THR A 95 -15.22 -5.36 -9.04
C THR A 95 -14.79 -4.20 -8.14
N MET A 96 -13.49 -4.00 -7.99
CA MET A 96 -12.92 -2.88 -7.26
C MET A 96 -12.01 -2.06 -8.18
N LEU A 97 -12.16 -0.74 -8.13
CA LEU A 97 -11.29 0.22 -8.79
C LEU A 97 -10.65 1.10 -7.72
N THR A 98 -9.33 1.07 -7.64
CA THR A 98 -8.55 1.83 -6.64
C THR A 98 -7.71 2.88 -7.31
N LEU A 99 -7.78 4.09 -6.78
CA LEU A 99 -6.93 5.22 -7.13
C LEU A 99 -6.13 5.64 -5.90
N GLN A 100 -4.80 5.67 -6.01
CA GLN A 100 -3.93 6.17 -4.96
C GLN A 100 -3.72 7.68 -5.11
N SER A 101 -3.60 8.39 -3.98
CA SER A 101 -3.25 9.81 -3.98
C SER A 101 -1.87 10.05 -4.59
N LYS A 102 -1.68 11.19 -5.25
CA LYS A 102 -0.38 11.63 -5.80
C LYS A 102 0.57 12.07 -4.69
N THR A 103 0.01 12.58 -3.60
CA THR A 103 0.76 13.07 -2.44
C THR A 103 0.67 12.08 -1.29
N SER A 104 1.77 11.98 -0.53
CA SER A 104 1.83 11.25 0.74
C SER A 104 1.98 12.20 1.91
N THR A 105 1.71 11.71 3.11
CA THR A 105 1.97 12.44 4.36
C THR A 105 2.84 11.62 5.29
N LEU A 106 3.69 12.29 6.05
CA LEU A 106 4.49 11.65 7.09
C LEU A 106 3.73 11.73 8.42
N PHE A 107 3.61 10.60 9.07
CA PHE A 107 3.12 10.50 10.45
C PHE A 107 4.28 10.17 11.40
N ASP A 108 4.13 10.56 12.66
CA ASP A 108 5.02 10.15 13.72
C ASP A 108 4.75 8.71 14.16
N PHE A 109 5.62 8.20 15.04
CA PHE A 109 5.42 6.88 15.64
C PHE A 109 4.03 6.78 16.32
N PRO A 110 3.29 5.66 16.16
CA PRO A 110 3.68 4.38 15.56
C PRO A 110 3.39 4.26 14.04
N TYR A 111 2.92 5.31 13.37
CA TYR A 111 2.44 5.25 11.98
C TYR A 111 3.50 5.66 10.96
N ARG A 112 4.74 5.82 11.39
CA ARG A 112 5.84 6.18 10.49
C ARG A 112 6.10 5.09 9.47
N VAL A 113 6.15 5.48 8.18
CA VAL A 113 6.48 4.61 7.05
C VAL A 113 7.42 5.35 6.09
N ALA A 114 8.39 4.64 5.53
CA ALA A 114 9.29 5.20 4.52
C ALA A 114 8.49 5.62 3.27
N GLY A 115 8.73 6.82 2.77
CA GLY A 115 7.97 7.39 1.66
C GLY A 115 6.64 8.03 2.03
N GLY A 116 6.23 7.97 3.30
CA GLY A 116 4.96 8.51 3.77
C GLY A 116 3.76 7.60 3.54
N SER A 117 2.64 7.98 4.11
CA SER A 117 1.36 7.28 3.96
C SER A 117 0.54 7.90 2.85
N PHE A 118 0.03 7.08 1.96
CA PHE A 118 -0.85 7.46 0.86
C PHE A 118 -2.29 7.15 1.21
N LEU A 119 -3.19 8.00 0.73
CA LEU A 119 -4.63 7.76 0.81
C LEU A 119 -5.08 7.09 -0.49
N SER A 120 -5.80 5.97 -0.39
CA SER A 120 -6.40 5.28 -1.53
C SER A 120 -7.91 5.49 -1.52
N LEU A 121 -8.48 5.85 -2.67
CA LEU A 121 -9.91 5.85 -2.92
C LEU A 121 -10.26 4.59 -3.70
N THR A 122 -11.14 3.76 -3.16
CA THR A 122 -11.61 2.55 -3.83
C THR A 122 -13.12 2.61 -4.03
N PHE A 123 -13.55 2.38 -5.25
CA PHE A 123 -14.94 2.05 -5.56
C PHE A 123 -15.08 0.54 -5.63
N ARG A 124 -16.13 0.00 -5.00
CA ARG A 124 -16.46 -1.43 -5.01
C ARG A 124 -17.87 -1.60 -5.51
N LYS A 125 -18.02 -2.40 -6.56
CA LYS A 125 -19.31 -2.78 -7.12
C LYS A 125 -19.56 -4.25 -6.92
N LYS A 126 -20.68 -4.57 -6.31
CA LYS A 126 -21.17 -5.93 -6.10
C LYS A 126 -22.63 -6.01 -6.58
N GLY A 127 -22.87 -6.68 -7.69
CA GLY A 127 -24.18 -6.67 -8.34
C GLY A 127 -24.63 -5.24 -8.68
N LYS A 128 -25.69 -4.76 -8.03
CA LYS A 128 -26.23 -3.40 -8.20
C LYS A 128 -25.70 -2.40 -7.17
N ASP A 129 -25.02 -2.88 -6.13
CA ASP A 129 -24.55 -2.07 -5.03
C ASP A 129 -23.19 -1.45 -5.36
N LEU A 130 -23.08 -0.16 -5.08
CA LEU A 130 -21.86 0.62 -5.24
C LEU A 130 -21.47 1.22 -3.90
N ASP A 131 -20.31 0.85 -3.42
CA ASP A 131 -19.64 1.44 -2.25
C ASP A 131 -18.43 2.24 -2.70
N ALA A 132 -18.05 3.24 -1.90
CA ALA A 132 -16.77 3.91 -1.99
C ALA A 132 -16.13 3.98 -0.60
N PHE A 133 -14.84 3.79 -0.52
CA PHE A 133 -14.11 3.91 0.74
C PHE A 133 -12.72 4.52 0.56
N LEU A 134 -12.29 5.19 1.61
CA LEU A 134 -10.96 5.79 1.74
C LEU A 134 -10.16 4.93 2.69
N LYS A 135 -8.92 4.58 2.31
CA LYS A 135 -7.99 3.82 3.14
C LYS A 135 -6.63 4.49 3.15
N ILE A 136 -6.08 4.70 4.36
CA ILE A 136 -4.71 5.21 4.53
C ILE A 136 -3.73 4.06 4.71
N THR A 137 -2.53 4.17 4.14
CA THR A 137 -1.48 3.13 4.28
C THR A 137 -1.12 2.87 5.73
N LYS A 138 -0.88 3.93 6.48
CA LYS A 138 -0.69 3.96 7.93
C LYS A 138 -1.25 5.27 8.46
N GLY A 139 -1.89 5.23 9.61
CA GLY A 139 -2.53 6.39 10.21
C GLY A 139 -3.86 6.00 10.84
N GLN A 140 -4.40 6.90 11.64
CA GLN A 140 -5.68 6.72 12.31
C GLN A 140 -6.58 7.90 11.97
N MET A 141 -7.57 7.67 11.11
CA MET A 141 -8.56 8.67 10.76
C MET A 141 -9.43 8.97 11.98
N GLN A 142 -9.64 10.26 12.25
CA GLN A 142 -10.46 10.69 13.37
C GLN A 142 -11.93 10.73 12.95
N CYS A 143 -12.71 9.86 13.55
CA CYS A 143 -14.16 9.82 13.36
C CYS A 143 -14.86 10.21 14.65
N GLY A 144 -15.95 10.95 14.55
CA GLY A 144 -16.89 11.19 15.64
C GLY A 144 -17.63 9.91 16.07
N TYR A 145 -18.55 10.06 17.01
CA TYR A 145 -19.31 8.92 17.54
C TYR A 145 -20.20 8.25 16.47
N ARG A 146 -20.80 9.02 15.57
CA ARG A 146 -21.73 8.52 14.53
C ARG A 146 -21.11 8.51 13.15
N ASP A 147 -20.39 9.59 12.79
CA ASP A 147 -19.94 9.85 11.43
C ASP A 147 -18.47 10.22 11.39
N CYS A 148 -17.82 9.92 10.28
CA CYS A 148 -16.51 10.40 9.93
C CYS A 148 -16.67 11.59 8.99
N GLY A 149 -16.05 12.72 9.30
CA GLY A 149 -16.04 13.89 8.43
C GLY A 149 -14.78 13.93 7.57
N PHE A 150 -14.93 14.38 6.34
CA PHE A 150 -13.82 14.79 5.50
C PHE A 150 -14.24 15.97 4.61
N VAL A 151 -13.27 16.64 4.02
CA VAL A 151 -13.50 17.75 3.11
C VAL A 151 -13.03 17.38 1.72
N LEU A 152 -13.85 17.63 0.71
CA LEU A 152 -13.51 17.39 -0.69
C LEU A 152 -13.56 18.70 -1.45
N ARG A 153 -12.53 18.95 -2.27
CA ARG A 153 -12.44 20.09 -3.18
C ARG A 153 -12.10 19.63 -4.57
N VAL A 154 -12.93 19.97 -5.56
CA VAL A 154 -12.73 19.63 -6.97
C VAL A 154 -12.10 20.81 -7.70
N GLY A 155 -10.93 20.61 -8.29
CA GLY A 155 -10.17 21.67 -8.96
C GLY A 155 -10.01 22.90 -8.06
N GLU A 156 -10.35 24.08 -8.60
CA GLU A 156 -10.35 25.36 -7.87
C GLU A 156 -11.73 25.73 -7.27
N GLY A 157 -12.67 24.76 -7.25
CA GLY A 157 -13.98 24.97 -6.67
C GLY A 157 -13.98 25.17 -5.16
N LYS A 158 -15.14 25.38 -4.57
CA LYS A 158 -15.29 25.50 -3.11
C LYS A 158 -15.10 24.15 -2.45
N ALA A 159 -14.41 24.14 -1.30
CA ALA A 159 -14.31 22.99 -0.44
C ALA A 159 -15.68 22.64 0.17
N GLN A 160 -16.05 21.38 0.15
CA GLN A 160 -17.33 20.86 0.62
C GLN A 160 -17.10 19.83 1.71
N LYS A 161 -17.91 19.88 2.76
CA LYS A 161 -17.90 18.86 3.82
C LYS A 161 -18.65 17.61 3.34
N TRP A 162 -18.03 16.47 3.53
CA TRP A 162 -18.57 15.16 3.20
C TRP A 162 -18.65 14.29 4.45
N THR A 163 -19.54 13.32 4.39
CA THR A 163 -19.75 12.38 5.49
C THR A 163 -19.37 10.98 5.08
N GLY A 164 -18.55 10.36 5.90
CA GLY A 164 -18.25 8.95 5.86
C GLY A 164 -18.83 8.20 7.06
N VAL A 165 -18.71 6.90 7.03
CA VAL A 165 -19.06 6.00 8.13
C VAL A 165 -17.90 5.07 8.44
N ARG A 166 -17.76 4.67 9.70
CA ARG A 166 -16.75 3.69 10.10
C ARG A 166 -16.97 2.35 9.43
N SER A 167 -15.89 1.61 9.25
CA SER A 167 -15.96 0.18 8.98
C SER A 167 -16.71 -0.55 10.10
N SER A 168 -17.47 -1.59 9.76
CA SER A 168 -18.12 -2.47 10.74
C SER A 168 -17.12 -3.18 11.65
N THR A 169 -15.87 -3.32 11.20
CA THR A 169 -14.74 -3.87 11.95
C THR A 169 -14.02 -2.83 12.80
N ASN A 170 -14.48 -1.57 12.81
CA ASN A 170 -13.88 -0.43 13.52
C ASN A 170 -12.42 -0.14 13.14
N ASP A 171 -12.02 -0.49 11.92
CA ASP A 171 -10.70 -0.15 11.41
C ASP A 171 -10.54 1.37 11.34
N SER A 172 -9.54 1.90 12.02
CA SER A 172 -9.29 3.35 12.06
C SER A 172 -8.55 3.88 10.82
N ASP A 173 -8.05 2.99 9.98
CA ASP A 173 -7.39 3.29 8.71
C ASP A 173 -8.35 3.25 7.51
N LEU A 174 -9.64 2.95 7.74
CA LEU A 174 -10.66 2.76 6.71
C LEU A 174 -11.94 3.54 7.05
N MET A 175 -12.48 4.24 6.04
CA MET A 175 -13.73 4.99 6.14
C MET A 175 -14.54 4.80 4.86
N PHE A 176 -15.82 4.41 4.98
CA PHE A 176 -16.74 4.36 3.85
C PHE A 176 -17.34 5.74 3.57
N VAL A 177 -17.46 6.08 2.31
CA VAL A 177 -18.13 7.33 1.88
C VAL A 177 -19.63 7.10 1.79
N ARG A 178 -20.42 7.93 2.43
CA ARG A 178 -21.89 7.78 2.44
C ARG A 178 -22.50 7.88 1.04
N ASP A 179 -22.08 8.87 0.27
CA ASP A 179 -22.56 9.14 -1.09
C ASP A 179 -21.58 8.66 -2.17
N ALA A 180 -21.43 7.32 -2.30
CA ALA A 180 -20.54 6.71 -3.26
C ALA A 180 -20.88 7.11 -4.72
N LYS A 181 -22.17 7.20 -5.07
CA LYS A 181 -22.61 7.58 -6.42
C LYS A 181 -22.28 9.03 -6.77
N GLN A 182 -22.44 9.95 -5.81
CA GLN A 182 -22.06 11.34 -6.01
C GLN A 182 -20.53 11.47 -6.18
N LEU A 183 -19.75 10.77 -5.37
CA LEU A 183 -18.29 10.75 -5.49
C LEU A 183 -17.85 10.17 -6.84
N GLU A 184 -18.46 9.09 -7.29
CA GLU A 184 -18.20 8.50 -8.61
C GLU A 184 -18.48 9.50 -9.75
N SER A 185 -19.58 10.26 -9.64
CA SER A 185 -19.90 11.31 -10.61
C SER A 185 -18.82 12.40 -10.69
N ILE A 186 -18.25 12.79 -9.54
CA ILE A 186 -17.13 13.73 -9.50
C ILE A 186 -15.89 13.13 -10.18
N VAL A 187 -15.56 11.88 -9.87
CA VAL A 187 -14.42 11.16 -10.47
C VAL A 187 -14.57 11.03 -11.98
N LYS A 188 -15.78 10.73 -12.48
CA LYS A 188 -16.12 10.69 -13.91
C LYS A 188 -15.92 12.01 -14.63
N SER A 189 -15.94 13.14 -13.92
CA SER A 189 -15.65 14.45 -14.53
C SER A 189 -14.19 14.59 -14.99
N GLY A 190 -13.30 13.71 -14.55
CA GLY A 190 -11.87 13.73 -14.87
C GLY A 190 -11.09 14.89 -14.23
N LYS A 191 -11.74 15.72 -13.41
CA LYS A 191 -11.10 16.87 -12.77
C LYS A 191 -10.30 16.43 -11.54
N PRO A 192 -9.04 16.89 -11.39
CA PRO A 192 -8.29 16.66 -10.16
C PRO A 192 -9.04 17.16 -8.93
N PHE A 193 -8.89 16.45 -7.82
CA PHE A 193 -9.55 16.82 -6.57
C PHE A 193 -8.63 16.57 -5.38
N ARG A 194 -8.96 17.21 -4.26
CA ARG A 194 -8.26 17.08 -2.98
C ARG A 194 -9.22 16.57 -1.92
N ILE A 195 -8.73 15.68 -1.06
CA ILE A 195 -9.43 15.21 0.12
C ILE A 195 -8.61 15.58 1.34
N ALA A 196 -9.25 16.28 2.29
CA ALA A 196 -8.67 16.59 3.58
C ALA A 196 -9.36 15.77 4.67
N ILE A 197 -8.57 15.09 5.50
CA ILE A 197 -9.04 14.21 6.58
C ILE A 197 -8.30 14.58 7.86
N GLU A 198 -9.03 14.59 8.98
CA GLU A 198 -8.45 14.72 10.31
C GLU A 198 -7.89 13.39 10.78
N PHE A 199 -6.64 13.39 11.26
CA PHE A 199 -5.97 12.22 11.83
C PHE A 199 -5.70 12.41 13.31
N PHE A 200 -5.85 11.34 14.08
CA PHE A 200 -5.59 11.36 15.52
C PHE A 200 -4.14 11.78 15.80
N GLN A 201 -3.98 12.79 16.67
CA GLN A 201 -2.71 13.40 17.06
C GLN A 201 -1.85 13.96 15.91
N ALA A 202 -2.37 13.99 14.69
CA ALA A 202 -1.63 14.50 13.54
C ALA A 202 -2.33 15.66 12.83
N GLY A 203 -3.58 16.00 13.22
CA GLY A 203 -4.35 17.05 12.61
C GLY A 203 -4.79 16.75 11.18
N GLU A 204 -5.27 17.77 10.49
CA GLU A 204 -5.74 17.63 9.12
C GLU A 204 -4.59 17.38 8.14
N ARG A 205 -4.79 16.43 7.23
CA ARG A 205 -3.88 16.12 6.12
C ARG A 205 -4.64 16.15 4.79
N VAL A 206 -4.01 16.73 3.78
CA VAL A 206 -4.58 16.90 2.45
C VAL A 206 -3.91 15.94 1.47
N PHE A 207 -4.72 15.24 0.69
CA PHE A 207 -4.28 14.30 -0.33
C PHE A 207 -4.82 14.72 -1.69
N GLU A 208 -3.96 14.72 -2.71
CA GLU A 208 -4.31 15.10 -4.07
C GLU A 208 -4.54 13.86 -4.93
N PHE A 209 -5.60 13.91 -5.74
CA PHE A 209 -5.99 12.83 -6.63
C PHE A 209 -6.13 13.33 -8.07
N ASP A 210 -5.72 12.49 -9.01
CA ASP A 210 -5.91 12.70 -10.43
C ASP A 210 -6.73 11.53 -10.99
N PRO A 211 -8.04 11.74 -11.20
CA PRO A 211 -8.93 10.67 -11.62
C PRO A 211 -8.87 10.36 -13.12
N THR A 212 -7.93 10.97 -13.84
CA THR A 212 -7.80 10.76 -15.29
C THR A 212 -7.72 9.28 -15.64
N GLY A 213 -8.44 8.88 -16.68
CA GLY A 213 -8.47 7.49 -17.12
C GLY A 213 -9.36 6.57 -16.27
N TYR A 214 -10.34 7.12 -15.53
CA TYR A 214 -11.33 6.30 -14.82
C TYR A 214 -12.06 5.35 -15.79
N PRO A 215 -11.92 4.01 -15.61
CA PRO A 215 -12.46 3.05 -16.60
C PRO A 215 -13.95 2.79 -16.45
N GLY A 216 -14.58 3.23 -15.36
CA GLY A 216 -15.95 2.89 -14.99
C GLY A 216 -16.08 1.49 -14.34
N LEU A 217 -17.16 1.28 -13.58
CA LEU A 217 -17.55 0.03 -12.91
C LEU A 217 -18.78 -0.60 -13.56
#